data_708fe444da60cf0b8526a1bbdd7e0d91
#
_entry.id   708fe444da60cf0b8526a1bbdd7e0d91
#
_cell.length_a   1.000
_cell.length_b   1.000
_cell.length_c   1.000
_cell.angle_alpha   90.00
_cell.angle_beta   90.00
_cell.angle_gamma   90.00
#
_symmetry.space_group_name_H-M   'P 1'
#
loop_
_entity.id
_entity.type
_entity.pdbx_description
1 polymer ?
#
loop_
_entity_poly.entity_id
_entity_poly.type
_entity_poly.pdbx_seq_one_letter_code
_entity_poly.pdbx_strand_id
1 'polypeptide(L)'
;MNPRRSRSTYPFLMLLLTLLLACGEPVATPEPVFLQAAGSSAMSPLVTELAAAFQEQAPLVSLEVAGLGTRFGLEALHAGETDIALASWLPADLNPDWRSTAIARDGIAIIVHPSNRVDELGLLQLQDLYSGHIREWSEAGGRASRGSVQPVSREEGSGTRVAFEALVMDDREVTPLAIVALSSAAVVEYVAEHPDAIGYVSMGYLSPKVKVLKIEGELPEPETAGQASYPLTRELWLVTVDPPSEAVRDFIRFALSPAGQQIVGQKHGRIK
;
A
#
# COMPACT_ATOMS: atom_id res chain seq x y z
N MET A 1 16.95 -44.21 -93.88
CA MET A 1 15.74 -43.59 -93.32
C MET A 1 15.99 -43.44 -91.86
N ASN A 2 16.07 -42.20 -91.37
CA ASN A 2 16.57 -41.83 -90.04
C ASN A 2 15.40 -41.26 -89.18
N PRO A 3 15.12 -41.71 -87.97
CA PRO A 3 14.17 -41.05 -87.11
C PRO A 3 14.92 -40.06 -86.19
N ARG A 4 14.43 -38.83 -86.19
CA ARG A 4 14.89 -37.69 -85.37
C ARG A 4 14.59 -37.89 -83.93
N ARG A 5 15.60 -37.67 -83.07
CA ARG A 5 15.48 -37.56 -81.60
C ARG A 5 14.82 -36.23 -81.21
N SER A 6 13.73 -36.30 -80.38
CA SER A 6 13.14 -35.21 -79.66
C SER A 6 13.92 -34.95 -78.36
N ARG A 7 14.46 -33.72 -78.17
CA ARG A 7 15.11 -33.27 -76.92
C ARG A 7 14.07 -32.68 -76.01
N SER A 8 13.91 -33.31 -74.86
CA SER A 8 13.07 -32.81 -73.76
C SER A 8 13.73 -31.60 -73.10
N THR A 9 12.99 -30.51 -73.09
CA THR A 9 13.34 -29.23 -72.42
C THR A 9 12.60 -29.11 -71.06
N TYR A 10 13.16 -29.67 -69.99
CA TYR A 10 12.67 -29.44 -68.61
C TYR A 10 13.78 -29.13 -67.62
N PRO A 11 14.57 -28.05 -67.79
CA PRO A 11 15.35 -27.55 -66.66
C PRO A 11 14.83 -26.28 -65.99
N PHE A 12 13.62 -25.74 -66.42
CA PHE A 12 13.20 -24.42 -65.91
C PHE A 12 12.13 -24.46 -64.80
N LEU A 13 11.58 -25.65 -64.51
CA LEU A 13 10.53 -25.81 -63.50
C LEU A 13 11.03 -26.11 -62.09
N MET A 14 12.32 -26.38 -61.90
CA MET A 14 12.91 -26.72 -60.61
C MET A 14 13.50 -25.53 -59.84
N LEU A 15 13.60 -24.35 -60.46
CA LEU A 15 14.17 -23.14 -59.85
C LEU A 15 13.13 -22.22 -59.14
N LEU A 16 11.84 -22.54 -59.28
CA LEU A 16 10.73 -21.69 -58.74
C LEU A 16 10.19 -22.22 -57.43
N LEU A 17 10.65 -23.35 -56.91
CA LEU A 17 10.11 -23.97 -55.69
C LEU A 17 11.00 -23.74 -54.43
N THR A 18 12.11 -23.02 -54.55
CA THR A 18 13.05 -22.77 -53.42
C THR A 18 12.96 -21.40 -52.82
N LEU A 19 11.98 -20.54 -53.20
CA LEU A 19 11.84 -19.16 -52.72
C LEU A 19 10.68 -18.94 -51.72
N LEU A 20 10.03 -19.98 -51.21
CA LEU A 20 8.90 -19.87 -50.27
C LEU A 20 9.19 -20.42 -48.85
N LEU A 21 10.44 -20.69 -48.54
CA LEU A 21 10.87 -20.90 -47.14
C LEU A 21 11.46 -19.61 -46.56
N ALA A 22 10.71 -18.50 -46.62
CA ALA A 22 10.93 -17.41 -45.73
C ALA A 22 10.46 -17.92 -44.34
N CYS A 23 11.42 -18.43 -43.56
CA CYS A 23 11.22 -18.64 -42.13
C CYS A 23 10.80 -17.31 -41.52
N GLY A 24 9.48 -17.10 -41.35
CA GLY A 24 8.98 -16.14 -40.39
C GLY A 24 9.51 -16.59 -39.05
N GLU A 25 10.40 -15.80 -38.42
CA GLU A 25 10.74 -16.01 -37.04
C GLU A 25 9.43 -16.09 -36.24
N PRO A 26 9.25 -17.11 -35.39
CA PRO A 26 8.07 -17.17 -34.54
C PRO A 26 8.02 -15.86 -33.73
N VAL A 27 6.99 -15.03 -33.99
CA VAL A 27 6.71 -13.88 -33.13
C VAL A 27 6.48 -14.48 -31.75
N ALA A 28 7.44 -14.31 -30.84
CA ALA A 28 7.29 -14.77 -29.48
C ALA A 28 6.03 -14.09 -28.92
N THR A 29 5.02 -14.88 -28.62
CA THR A 29 3.85 -14.38 -27.87
C THR A 29 4.34 -13.93 -26.49
N PRO A 30 4.12 -12.67 -26.09
CA PRO A 30 4.57 -12.22 -24.80
C PRO A 30 3.90 -13.06 -23.70
N GLU A 31 4.71 -13.56 -22.76
CA GLU A 31 4.23 -14.39 -21.65
C GLU A 31 3.62 -13.50 -20.54
N PRO A 32 2.57 -13.98 -19.87
CA PRO A 32 2.03 -13.30 -18.69
C PRO A 32 3.07 -13.18 -17.57
N VAL A 33 3.12 -12.03 -16.93
CA VAL A 33 3.99 -11.74 -15.79
C VAL A 33 3.14 -11.64 -14.53
N PHE A 34 3.50 -12.40 -13.51
CA PHE A 34 2.85 -12.40 -12.21
C PHE A 34 3.75 -11.74 -11.19
N LEU A 35 3.35 -10.59 -10.66
CA LEU A 35 4.06 -9.87 -9.61
C LEU A 35 3.39 -10.09 -8.26
N GLN A 36 4.19 -10.10 -7.21
CA GLN A 36 3.73 -10.17 -5.82
C GLN A 36 4.15 -8.91 -5.06
N ALA A 37 3.20 -8.33 -4.33
CA ALA A 37 3.45 -7.26 -3.38
C ALA A 37 2.97 -7.68 -1.99
N ALA A 38 3.85 -7.66 -1.01
CA ALA A 38 3.53 -8.05 0.36
C ALA A 38 3.95 -6.97 1.35
N GLY A 39 3.24 -6.83 2.46
CA GLY A 39 3.66 -5.94 3.54
C GLY A 39 2.55 -5.17 4.20
N SER A 40 2.66 -3.86 4.32
CA SER A 40 1.76 -3.01 5.10
C SER A 40 0.29 -3.17 4.73
N SER A 41 -0.51 -3.67 5.65
CA SER A 41 -1.97 -3.75 5.47
C SER A 41 -2.61 -2.35 5.28
N ALA A 42 -1.96 -1.28 5.75
CA ALA A 42 -2.43 0.09 5.51
C ALA A 42 -2.39 0.48 4.03
N MET A 43 -1.49 -0.12 3.25
CA MET A 43 -1.33 0.15 1.82
C MET A 43 -2.17 -0.74 0.92
N SER A 44 -2.65 -1.88 1.43
CA SER A 44 -3.32 -2.89 0.59
C SER A 44 -4.47 -2.34 -0.25
N PRO A 45 -5.41 -1.51 0.26
CA PRO A 45 -6.48 -0.97 -0.56
C PRO A 45 -5.97 -0.10 -1.71
N LEU A 46 -5.02 0.81 -1.44
CA LEU A 46 -4.45 1.70 -2.43
C LEU A 46 -3.70 0.92 -3.52
N VAL A 47 -2.82 -0.02 -3.11
CA VAL A 47 -2.00 -0.76 -4.06
C VAL A 47 -2.84 -1.72 -4.89
N THR A 48 -3.91 -2.31 -4.33
CA THR A 48 -4.87 -3.13 -5.08
C THR A 48 -5.59 -2.29 -6.15
N GLU A 49 -6.01 -1.07 -5.84
CA GLU A 49 -6.67 -0.17 -6.79
C GLU A 49 -5.70 0.28 -7.89
N LEU A 50 -4.46 0.62 -7.53
CA LEU A 50 -3.40 0.93 -8.51
C LEU A 50 -3.07 -0.27 -9.40
N ALA A 51 -3.01 -1.49 -8.84
CA ALA A 51 -2.74 -2.71 -9.60
C ALA A 51 -3.84 -3.02 -10.62
N ALA A 52 -5.11 -2.86 -10.22
CA ALA A 52 -6.24 -3.04 -11.14
C ALA A 52 -6.20 -2.05 -12.30
N ALA A 53 -5.96 -0.77 -12.03
CA ALA A 53 -5.85 0.26 -13.06
C ALA A 53 -4.60 0.09 -13.95
N PHE A 54 -3.49 -0.41 -13.40
CA PHE A 54 -2.30 -0.73 -14.17
C PHE A 54 -2.54 -1.91 -15.11
N GLN A 55 -3.25 -2.95 -14.67
CA GLN A 55 -3.57 -4.12 -15.49
C GLN A 55 -4.43 -3.77 -16.73
N GLU A 56 -5.27 -2.72 -16.66
CA GLU A 56 -6.00 -2.22 -17.83
C GLU A 56 -5.06 -1.71 -18.94
N GLN A 57 -3.89 -1.16 -18.58
CA GLN A 57 -2.87 -0.66 -19.51
C GLN A 57 -1.84 -1.73 -19.88
N ALA A 58 -1.62 -2.71 -19.01
CA ALA A 58 -0.68 -3.80 -19.18
C ALA A 58 -1.36 -5.17 -18.94
N PRO A 59 -2.24 -5.64 -19.85
CA PRO A 59 -3.10 -6.81 -19.61
C PRO A 59 -2.35 -8.13 -19.32
N LEU A 60 -1.08 -8.20 -19.68
CA LEU A 60 -0.22 -9.36 -19.42
C LEU A 60 0.49 -9.31 -18.06
N VAL A 61 0.37 -8.22 -17.30
CA VAL A 61 0.96 -8.09 -15.98
C VAL A 61 -0.15 -8.11 -14.93
N SER A 62 -0.06 -9.01 -13.98
CA SER A 62 -0.94 -9.04 -12.81
C SER A 62 -0.12 -8.85 -11.53
N LEU A 63 -0.65 -8.14 -10.57
CA LEU A 63 -0.03 -7.89 -9.27
C LEU A 63 -0.96 -8.39 -8.15
N GLU A 64 -0.50 -9.39 -7.40
CA GLU A 64 -1.17 -9.85 -6.18
C GLU A 64 -0.70 -9.04 -4.97
N VAL A 65 -1.63 -8.68 -4.07
CA VAL A 65 -1.34 -7.83 -2.91
C VAL A 65 -1.69 -8.52 -1.60
N ALA A 66 -0.70 -8.69 -0.71
CA ALA A 66 -0.87 -9.32 0.60
C ALA A 66 -0.54 -8.34 1.75
N GLY A 67 -1.53 -8.03 2.59
CA GLY A 67 -1.40 -7.09 3.72
C GLY A 67 -1.01 -7.76 5.03
N LEU A 68 0.24 -8.13 5.20
CA LEU A 68 0.76 -8.93 6.33
C LEU A 68 1.63 -8.14 7.34
N GLY A 69 1.77 -6.82 7.17
CA GLY A 69 2.63 -5.95 7.99
C GLY A 69 3.92 -5.57 7.29
N THR A 70 4.42 -4.35 7.58
CA THR A 70 5.63 -3.80 6.93
C THR A 70 6.85 -4.70 7.12
N ARG A 71 7.08 -5.19 8.35
CA ARG A 71 8.23 -6.05 8.64
C ARG A 71 8.18 -7.33 7.81
N PHE A 72 7.03 -7.99 7.76
CA PHE A 72 6.85 -9.19 6.94
C PHE A 72 7.18 -8.93 5.46
N GLY A 73 6.69 -7.81 4.89
CA GLY A 73 6.99 -7.45 3.51
C GLY A 73 8.48 -7.25 3.24
N LEU A 74 9.21 -6.60 4.15
CA LEU A 74 10.65 -6.41 4.03
C LEU A 74 11.42 -7.74 4.18
N GLU A 75 10.98 -8.62 5.08
CA GLU A 75 11.54 -9.98 5.24
C GLU A 75 11.28 -10.84 4.00
N ALA A 76 10.07 -10.80 3.44
CA ALA A 76 9.72 -11.50 2.21
C ALA A 76 10.51 -10.99 0.99
N LEU A 77 10.74 -9.68 0.89
CA LEU A 77 11.60 -9.10 -0.14
C LEU A 77 13.05 -9.60 0.01
N HIS A 78 13.56 -9.67 1.24
CA HIS A 78 14.90 -10.20 1.52
C HIS A 78 15.04 -11.68 1.12
N ALA A 79 13.98 -12.46 1.36
CA ALA A 79 13.94 -13.88 0.99
C ALA A 79 13.69 -14.12 -0.52
N GLY A 80 13.38 -13.07 -1.30
CA GLY A 80 13.00 -13.21 -2.71
C GLY A 80 11.60 -13.81 -2.91
N GLU A 81 10.74 -13.75 -1.89
CA GLU A 81 9.37 -14.28 -1.90
C GLU A 81 8.35 -13.25 -2.38
N THR A 82 8.73 -11.99 -2.53
CA THR A 82 7.92 -10.92 -3.11
C THR A 82 8.76 -10.03 -4.00
N ASP A 83 8.14 -9.42 -5.02
CA ASP A 83 8.80 -8.47 -5.92
C ASP A 83 8.82 -7.06 -5.35
N ILE A 84 7.80 -6.72 -4.54
CA ILE A 84 7.60 -5.40 -3.96
C ILE A 84 7.22 -5.55 -2.49
N ALA A 85 7.99 -4.94 -1.59
CA ALA A 85 7.56 -4.80 -0.21
C ALA A 85 6.77 -3.50 -0.02
N LEU A 86 5.60 -3.61 0.62
CA LEU A 86 4.74 -2.48 0.98
C LEU A 86 5.15 -1.98 2.36
N ALA A 87 5.70 -0.78 2.44
CA ALA A 87 6.20 -0.22 3.69
C ALA A 87 5.51 1.11 4.03
N SER A 88 4.93 1.19 5.22
CA SER A 88 4.39 2.41 5.82
C SER A 88 5.29 2.96 6.94
N TRP A 89 6.47 2.44 7.02
CA TRP A 89 7.63 2.83 7.82
C TRP A 89 8.88 2.19 7.19
N LEU A 90 10.02 2.87 7.24
CA LEU A 90 11.30 2.34 6.80
C LEU A 90 12.27 2.25 7.99
N PRO A 91 13.00 1.14 8.17
CA PRO A 91 14.08 1.05 9.15
C PRO A 91 15.23 2.00 8.78
N ALA A 92 15.93 2.51 9.79
CA ALA A 92 17.07 3.39 9.59
C ALA A 92 18.24 2.69 8.87
N ASP A 93 18.33 1.37 9.02
CA ASP A 93 19.34 0.48 8.44
C ASP A 93 18.78 -0.30 7.23
N LEU A 94 17.95 0.35 6.41
CA LEU A 94 17.42 -0.26 5.20
C LEU A 94 18.57 -0.83 4.34
N ASN A 95 18.36 -2.04 3.81
CA ASN A 95 19.34 -2.71 2.96
C ASN A 95 19.78 -1.78 1.80
N PRO A 96 21.10 -1.50 1.63
CA PRO A 96 21.60 -0.60 0.59
C PRO A 96 21.33 -1.08 -0.84
N ASP A 97 21.08 -2.38 -1.04
CA ASP A 97 20.74 -2.97 -2.33
C ASP A 97 19.24 -2.81 -2.67
N TRP A 98 18.50 -2.12 -1.82
CA TRP A 98 17.08 -1.86 -2.04
C TRP A 98 16.84 -0.41 -2.43
N ARG A 99 15.77 -0.23 -3.22
CA ARG A 99 15.25 1.07 -3.58
C ARG A 99 13.88 1.27 -2.94
N SER A 100 13.74 2.34 -2.17
CA SER A 100 12.46 2.78 -1.65
C SER A 100 11.90 3.92 -2.52
N THR A 101 10.62 3.81 -2.91
CA THR A 101 9.91 4.82 -3.71
C THR A 101 8.64 5.23 -2.99
N ALA A 102 8.57 6.48 -2.54
CA ALA A 102 7.34 7.02 -1.97
C ALA A 102 6.28 7.19 -3.06
N ILE A 103 5.06 6.71 -2.81
CA ILE A 103 3.94 6.78 -3.77
C ILE A 103 2.76 7.61 -3.26
N ALA A 104 2.65 7.80 -1.94
CA ALA A 104 1.57 8.56 -1.31
C ALA A 104 2.02 9.12 0.04
N ARG A 105 1.31 10.14 0.54
CA ARG A 105 1.31 10.55 1.94
C ARG A 105 0.03 10.11 2.61
N ASP A 106 0.15 9.56 3.80
CA ASP A 106 -0.96 8.97 4.56
C ASP A 106 -1.10 9.66 5.91
N GLY A 107 -2.31 10.06 6.24
CA GLY A 107 -2.66 10.50 7.58
C GLY A 107 -3.01 9.29 8.46
N ILE A 108 -2.36 9.14 9.60
CA ILE A 108 -2.78 8.17 10.62
C ILE A 108 -4.00 8.75 11.34
N ALA A 109 -5.18 8.32 10.92
CA ALA A 109 -6.45 8.77 11.47
C ALA A 109 -6.69 8.18 12.85
N ILE A 110 -7.07 9.02 13.80
CA ILE A 110 -7.56 8.59 15.12
C ILE A 110 -9.07 8.42 15.03
N ILE A 111 -9.53 7.22 15.33
CA ILE A 111 -10.92 6.83 15.18
C ILE A 111 -11.54 6.38 16.51
N VAL A 112 -12.81 6.70 16.65
CA VAL A 112 -13.65 6.29 17.78
C VAL A 112 -15.01 5.80 17.29
N HIS A 113 -15.76 5.16 18.16
CA HIS A 113 -17.16 4.79 17.85
C HIS A 113 -18.01 6.03 17.52
N PRO A 114 -18.97 5.97 16.58
CA PRO A 114 -19.79 7.12 16.19
C PRO A 114 -20.58 7.78 17.34
N SER A 115 -20.90 7.05 18.41
CA SER A 115 -21.57 7.61 19.60
C SER A 115 -20.63 8.35 20.54
N ASN A 116 -19.31 8.29 20.35
CA ASN A 116 -18.36 9.04 21.15
C ASN A 116 -18.53 10.54 20.92
N ARG A 117 -18.48 11.33 21.98
CA ARG A 117 -18.77 12.78 21.94
C ARG A 117 -17.53 13.66 21.89
N VAL A 118 -16.35 13.05 21.91
CA VAL A 118 -15.08 13.77 21.69
C VAL A 118 -14.94 14.03 20.20
N ASP A 119 -14.63 15.25 19.79
CA ASP A 119 -14.46 15.65 18.39
C ASP A 119 -12.99 15.92 18.04
N GLU A 120 -12.18 16.22 19.06
CA GLU A 120 -10.79 16.64 18.89
C GLU A 120 -9.93 16.21 20.09
N LEU A 121 -8.67 15.92 19.82
CA LEU A 121 -7.63 15.68 20.83
C LEU A 121 -6.35 16.44 20.45
N GLY A 122 -5.64 16.94 21.46
CA GLY A 122 -4.26 17.35 21.32
C GLY A 122 -3.32 16.13 21.35
N LEU A 123 -2.09 16.28 20.82
CA LEU A 123 -1.09 15.21 20.81
C LEU A 123 -0.76 14.69 22.20
N LEU A 124 -0.66 15.57 23.21
CA LEU A 124 -0.41 15.17 24.62
C LEU A 124 -1.59 14.36 25.19
N GLN A 125 -2.83 14.73 24.88
CA GLN A 125 -4.00 13.96 25.31
C GLN A 125 -4.02 12.57 24.66
N LEU A 126 -3.69 12.49 23.37
CA LEU A 126 -3.59 11.23 22.65
C LEU A 126 -2.48 10.33 23.26
N GLN A 127 -1.33 10.90 23.60
CA GLN A 127 -0.26 10.21 24.29
C GLN A 127 -0.69 9.70 25.68
N ASP A 128 -1.40 10.54 26.46
CA ASP A 128 -1.90 10.16 27.78
C ASP A 128 -2.97 9.06 27.71
N LEU A 129 -3.81 9.06 26.69
CA LEU A 129 -4.80 7.99 26.44
C LEU A 129 -4.11 6.66 26.14
N TYR A 130 -3.12 6.67 25.21
CA TYR A 130 -2.42 5.45 24.81
C TYR A 130 -1.41 4.94 25.84
N SER A 131 -0.86 5.79 26.68
CA SER A 131 -0.01 5.36 27.79
C SER A 131 -0.83 4.92 29.03
N GLY A 132 -2.15 5.15 29.03
CA GLY A 132 -3.04 4.78 30.15
C GLY A 132 -3.02 5.75 31.34
N HIS A 133 -2.49 6.97 31.15
CA HIS A 133 -2.60 8.05 32.15
C HIS A 133 -4.01 8.61 32.19
N ILE A 134 -4.66 8.80 31.03
CA ILE A 134 -6.09 9.07 30.91
C ILE A 134 -6.81 7.74 30.69
N ARG A 135 -7.76 7.41 31.56
CA ARG A 135 -8.51 6.15 31.52
C ARG A 135 -10.01 6.33 31.32
N GLU A 136 -10.51 7.54 31.47
CA GLU A 136 -11.92 7.88 31.32
C GLU A 136 -12.08 8.95 30.24
N TRP A 137 -13.10 8.79 29.38
CA TRP A 137 -13.41 9.77 28.35
C TRP A 137 -13.73 11.16 28.87
N SER A 138 -14.22 11.25 30.11
CA SER A 138 -14.48 12.53 30.81
C SER A 138 -13.23 13.36 31.05
N GLU A 139 -12.06 12.72 31.18
CA GLU A 139 -10.76 13.37 31.39
C GLU A 139 -10.16 13.88 30.06
N ALA A 140 -10.52 13.27 28.94
CA ALA A 140 -10.08 13.65 27.61
C ALA A 140 -10.86 14.83 26.99
N GLY A 141 -11.56 15.63 27.80
CA GLY A 141 -12.30 16.80 27.33
C GLY A 141 -13.77 16.54 26.97
N GLY A 142 -14.18 15.30 26.95
CA GLY A 142 -15.56 14.89 26.70
C GLY A 142 -16.42 14.97 27.94
N ARG A 143 -16.69 16.17 28.49
CA ARG A 143 -17.55 16.34 29.73
C ARG A 143 -18.90 15.60 29.67
N ALA A 144 -19.34 15.21 28.48
CA ALA A 144 -20.58 14.44 28.27
C ALA A 144 -20.27 12.97 27.87
N SER A 145 -19.02 12.56 27.67
CA SER A 145 -18.64 11.17 27.44
C SER A 145 -18.40 10.49 28.78
N ARG A 146 -19.06 9.36 29.00
CA ARG A 146 -18.87 8.52 30.18
C ARG A 146 -18.32 7.17 29.74
N GLY A 147 -17.54 6.56 30.63
CA GLY A 147 -16.97 5.24 30.41
C GLY A 147 -15.45 5.26 30.28
N SER A 148 -14.89 4.10 30.48
CA SER A 148 -13.45 3.88 30.35
C SER A 148 -12.98 4.05 28.90
N VAL A 149 -11.70 4.34 28.72
CA VAL A 149 -11.07 4.35 27.41
C VAL A 149 -10.42 3.00 27.16
N GLN A 150 -10.75 2.38 26.02
CA GLN A 150 -10.12 1.16 25.54
C GLN A 150 -9.23 1.46 24.35
N PRO A 151 -7.90 1.63 24.53
CA PRO A 151 -6.98 1.79 23.43
C PRO A 151 -6.90 0.51 22.59
N VAL A 152 -6.88 0.68 21.26
CA VAL A 152 -6.64 -0.38 20.29
C VAL A 152 -5.34 -0.07 19.58
N SER A 153 -4.34 -0.93 19.77
CA SER A 153 -3.06 -0.85 19.10
C SER A 153 -2.93 -1.93 18.03
N ARG A 154 -1.78 -1.98 17.40
CA ARG A 154 -1.50 -2.93 16.33
C ARG A 154 -0.45 -3.94 16.77
N GLU A 155 -0.37 -5.03 16.05
CA GLU A 155 0.60 -6.10 16.20
C GLU A 155 2.04 -5.59 16.04
N GLU A 156 2.99 -6.32 16.59
CA GLU A 156 4.40 -6.12 16.33
C GLU A 156 4.74 -6.33 14.84
N GLY A 157 5.55 -5.44 14.25
CA GLY A 157 5.83 -5.46 12.81
C GLY A 157 4.86 -4.62 11.97
N SER A 158 3.81 -4.04 12.58
CA SER A 158 2.95 -3.08 11.93
C SER A 158 3.68 -1.75 11.72
N GLY A 159 3.86 -1.33 10.46
CA GLY A 159 4.43 -0.01 10.16
C GLY A 159 3.53 1.15 10.62
N THR A 160 2.21 0.91 10.77
CA THR A 160 1.30 1.93 11.34
C THR A 160 1.53 2.10 12.84
N ARG A 161 1.80 1.00 13.56
CA ARG A 161 2.18 1.08 14.97
C ARG A 161 3.51 1.83 15.15
N VAL A 162 4.53 1.45 14.41
CA VAL A 162 5.85 2.12 14.51
C VAL A 162 5.73 3.61 14.22
N ALA A 163 5.01 3.99 13.16
CA ALA A 163 4.82 5.41 12.84
C ALA A 163 3.98 6.15 13.89
N PHE A 164 2.94 5.52 14.44
CA PHE A 164 2.14 6.10 15.53
C PHE A 164 2.99 6.28 16.80
N GLU A 165 3.76 5.28 17.20
CA GLU A 165 4.64 5.37 18.38
C GLU A 165 5.68 6.47 18.19
N ALA A 166 6.29 6.59 17.01
CA ALA A 166 7.27 7.64 16.72
C ALA A 166 6.69 9.06 16.68
N LEU A 167 5.43 9.23 16.26
CA LEU A 167 4.79 10.55 16.12
C LEU A 167 4.06 11.00 17.38
N VAL A 168 3.64 10.06 18.24
CA VAL A 168 2.75 10.35 19.38
C VAL A 168 3.38 9.99 20.71
N MET A 169 4.05 8.83 20.81
CA MET A 169 4.40 8.26 22.11
C MET A 169 5.69 8.81 22.72
N ASP A 170 6.59 9.36 21.87
CA ASP A 170 7.90 9.83 22.32
C ASP A 170 8.62 8.74 23.14
N ASP A 171 8.98 9.02 24.39
CA ASP A 171 9.62 8.06 25.31
C ASP A 171 8.63 7.18 26.08
N ARG A 172 7.33 7.30 25.82
CA ARG A 172 6.30 6.52 26.51
C ARG A 172 5.93 5.25 25.76
N GLU A 173 5.56 4.23 26.49
CA GLU A 173 5.04 2.99 25.92
C GLU A 173 3.52 3.00 25.83
N VAL A 174 2.99 2.30 24.83
CA VAL A 174 1.55 2.00 24.77
C VAL A 174 1.20 1.09 25.95
N THR A 175 0.11 1.41 26.64
CA THR A 175 -0.33 0.61 27.79
C THR A 175 -0.50 -0.88 27.45
N PRO A 176 -0.05 -1.80 28.31
CA PRO A 176 -0.25 -3.24 28.09
C PRO A 176 -1.72 -3.67 28.12
N LEU A 177 -2.63 -2.78 28.55
CA LEU A 177 -4.09 -3.00 28.51
C LEU A 177 -4.69 -2.73 27.14
N ALA A 178 -3.93 -2.23 26.16
CA ALA A 178 -4.41 -2.00 24.82
C ALA A 178 -4.78 -3.34 24.12
N ILE A 179 -5.90 -3.33 23.40
CA ILE A 179 -6.25 -4.45 22.51
C ILE A 179 -5.28 -4.43 21.33
N VAL A 180 -4.78 -5.59 20.94
CA VAL A 180 -3.90 -5.73 19.78
C VAL A 180 -4.69 -6.25 18.59
N ALA A 181 -4.86 -5.41 17.57
CA ALA A 181 -5.51 -5.76 16.31
C ALA A 181 -4.50 -6.14 15.25
N LEU A 182 -4.76 -7.24 14.50
CA LEU A 182 -3.83 -7.83 13.55
C LEU A 182 -3.87 -7.19 12.14
N SER A 183 -4.73 -6.17 11.92
CA SER A 183 -4.81 -5.45 10.65
C SER A 183 -5.50 -4.10 10.84
N SER A 184 -5.36 -3.20 9.84
CA SER A 184 -6.11 -1.93 9.83
C SER A 184 -7.62 -2.16 9.78
N ALA A 185 -8.09 -3.16 9.05
CA ALA A 185 -9.51 -3.53 9.01
C ALA A 185 -10.02 -3.97 10.39
N ALA A 186 -9.25 -4.80 11.10
CA ALA A 186 -9.63 -5.26 12.45
C ALA A 186 -9.72 -4.11 13.47
N VAL A 187 -8.89 -3.06 13.34
CA VAL A 187 -9.05 -1.85 14.18
C VAL A 187 -10.39 -1.17 13.91
N VAL A 188 -10.74 -0.96 12.63
CA VAL A 188 -12.00 -0.32 12.25
C VAL A 188 -13.21 -1.13 12.76
N GLU A 189 -13.19 -2.45 12.59
CA GLU A 189 -14.26 -3.33 13.06
C GLU A 189 -14.41 -3.27 14.59
N TYR A 190 -13.30 -3.39 15.31
CA TYR A 190 -13.33 -3.32 16.77
C TYR A 190 -13.88 -1.99 17.26
N VAL A 191 -13.39 -0.87 16.73
CA VAL A 191 -13.86 0.47 17.13
C VAL A 191 -15.32 0.71 16.78
N ALA A 192 -15.80 0.16 15.64
CA ALA A 192 -17.19 0.27 15.23
C ALA A 192 -18.17 -0.49 16.15
N GLU A 193 -17.70 -1.52 16.87
CA GLU A 193 -18.51 -2.36 17.75
C GLU A 193 -18.38 -1.99 19.24
N HIS A 194 -17.34 -1.19 19.62
CA HIS A 194 -17.05 -0.87 21.03
C HIS A 194 -17.08 0.63 21.28
N PRO A 195 -18.14 1.15 21.95
CA PRO A 195 -18.33 2.59 22.19
C PRO A 195 -17.23 3.29 23.00
N ASP A 196 -16.46 2.55 23.76
CA ASP A 196 -15.36 3.02 24.60
C ASP A 196 -13.98 2.94 23.91
N ALA A 197 -13.93 2.36 22.71
CA ALA A 197 -12.68 2.17 22.00
C ALA A 197 -12.15 3.45 21.33
N ILE A 198 -10.81 3.56 21.32
CA ILE A 198 -10.04 4.48 20.47
C ILE A 198 -9.01 3.68 19.67
N GLY A 199 -8.93 3.93 18.37
CA GLY A 199 -7.99 3.24 17.47
C GLY A 199 -7.27 4.20 16.56
N TYR A 200 -6.22 3.71 15.89
CA TYR A 200 -5.52 4.44 14.83
C TYR A 200 -5.38 3.59 13.58
N VAL A 201 -5.63 4.19 12.42
CA VAL A 201 -5.59 3.53 11.11
C VAL A 201 -5.07 4.48 10.04
N SER A 202 -4.66 3.94 8.88
CA SER A 202 -4.48 4.74 7.68
C SER A 202 -5.80 5.41 7.28
N MET A 203 -5.74 6.66 6.83
CA MET A 203 -6.90 7.38 6.30
C MET A 203 -7.59 6.64 5.14
N GLY A 204 -6.87 5.78 4.43
CA GLY A 204 -7.41 4.91 3.39
C GLY A 204 -8.47 3.91 3.86
N TYR A 205 -8.58 3.67 5.17
CA TYR A 205 -9.59 2.79 5.79
C TYR A 205 -10.80 3.52 6.36
N LEU A 206 -10.85 4.84 6.24
CA LEU A 206 -11.97 5.61 6.78
C LEU A 206 -13.29 5.22 6.11
N SER A 207 -14.30 5.04 6.92
CA SER A 207 -15.65 4.67 6.51
C SER A 207 -16.68 5.24 7.47
N PRO A 208 -17.97 5.32 7.09
CA PRO A 208 -19.04 5.79 7.97
C PRO A 208 -19.26 4.96 9.24
N LYS A 209 -18.61 3.80 9.38
CA LYS A 209 -18.71 2.94 10.58
C LYS A 209 -18.02 3.53 11.80
N VAL A 210 -17.10 4.47 11.62
CA VAL A 210 -16.30 5.06 12.68
C VAL A 210 -16.31 6.58 12.56
N LYS A 211 -16.09 7.26 13.68
CA LYS A 211 -15.90 8.70 13.75
C LYS A 211 -14.42 9.02 13.80
N VAL A 212 -14.00 9.98 12.98
CA VAL A 212 -12.62 10.49 12.94
C VAL A 212 -12.50 11.68 13.88
N LEU A 213 -11.46 11.71 14.69
CA LEU A 213 -11.14 12.86 15.54
C LEU A 213 -10.18 13.81 14.84
N LYS A 214 -10.34 15.10 15.08
CA LYS A 214 -9.31 16.09 14.78
C LYS A 214 -8.12 15.92 15.71
N ILE A 215 -6.92 16.12 15.19
CA ILE A 215 -5.69 16.18 15.99
C ILE A 215 -5.07 17.54 15.75
N GLU A 216 -4.89 18.31 16.84
CA GLU A 216 -4.42 19.71 16.81
C GLU A 216 -5.24 20.57 15.82
N GLY A 217 -6.56 20.38 15.78
CA GLY A 217 -7.47 21.11 14.91
C GLY A 217 -7.63 20.57 13.49
N GLU A 218 -6.79 19.66 13.05
CA GLU A 218 -6.72 19.15 11.67
C GLU A 218 -7.33 17.75 11.53
N LEU A 219 -7.96 17.49 10.38
CA LEU A 219 -8.44 16.15 9.97
C LEU A 219 -7.44 15.51 9.00
N PRO A 220 -7.33 14.16 9.00
CA PRO A 220 -6.54 13.42 8.01
C PRO A 220 -7.28 13.38 6.67
N GLU A 221 -7.11 14.41 5.88
CA GLU A 221 -7.66 14.54 4.52
C GLU A 221 -6.56 14.48 3.47
N PRO A 222 -6.86 14.12 2.20
CA PRO A 222 -5.85 14.09 1.14
C PRO A 222 -5.04 15.39 1.00
N GLU A 223 -5.68 16.54 1.21
CA GLU A 223 -5.04 17.83 1.16
C GLU A 223 -4.10 18.06 2.34
N THR A 224 -4.56 17.84 3.57
CA THR A 224 -3.76 18.07 4.79
C THR A 224 -2.60 17.07 4.90
N ALA A 225 -2.79 15.81 4.47
CA ALA A 225 -1.72 14.84 4.35
C ALA A 225 -0.74 15.22 3.22
N GLY A 226 -1.23 15.66 2.05
CA GLY A 226 -0.39 16.09 0.93
C GLY A 226 0.50 17.29 1.26
N GLN A 227 0.00 18.24 2.05
CA GLN A 227 0.73 19.42 2.54
C GLN A 227 1.53 19.14 3.82
N ALA A 228 1.38 17.95 4.43
CA ALA A 228 1.93 17.58 5.72
C ALA A 228 1.53 18.55 6.86
N SER A 229 0.35 19.14 6.78
CA SER A 229 -0.22 19.98 7.84
C SER A 229 -0.94 19.14 8.91
N TYR A 230 -1.41 17.93 8.57
CA TYR A 230 -1.90 16.99 9.56
C TYR A 230 -0.74 16.39 10.37
N PRO A 231 -0.75 16.47 11.71
CA PRO A 231 0.41 16.12 12.54
C PRO A 231 0.87 14.66 12.41
N LEU A 232 -0.08 13.75 12.17
CA LEU A 232 0.21 12.31 12.07
C LEU A 232 0.35 11.87 10.61
N THR A 233 1.09 12.63 9.82
CA THR A 233 1.36 12.33 8.41
C THR A 233 2.65 11.51 8.25
N ARG A 234 2.60 10.52 7.35
CA ARG A 234 3.73 9.67 6.97
C ARG A 234 3.75 9.40 5.47
N GLU A 235 4.84 8.86 4.97
CA GLU A 235 4.93 8.39 3.58
C GLU A 235 4.64 6.90 3.47
N LEU A 236 4.10 6.49 2.31
CA LEU A 236 3.87 5.11 1.93
C LEU A 236 4.83 4.74 0.80
N TRP A 237 5.56 3.64 0.99
CA TRP A 237 6.70 3.27 0.17
C TRP A 237 6.49 1.93 -0.54
N LEU A 238 6.87 1.87 -1.82
CA LEU A 238 7.19 0.63 -2.50
C LEU A 238 8.70 0.39 -2.37
N VAL A 239 9.08 -0.74 -1.79
CA VAL A 239 10.49 -1.13 -1.64
C VAL A 239 10.76 -2.32 -2.54
N THR A 240 11.84 -2.24 -3.32
CA THR A 240 12.23 -3.26 -4.30
C THR A 240 13.73 -3.52 -4.23
N VAL A 241 14.19 -4.64 -4.76
CA VAL A 241 15.61 -4.78 -5.08
C VAL A 241 16.03 -3.77 -6.14
N ASP A 242 17.29 -3.35 -6.18
CA ASP A 242 17.83 -2.44 -7.20
C ASP A 242 18.90 -3.15 -8.05
N PRO A 243 18.74 -3.26 -9.38
CA PRO A 243 17.62 -2.76 -10.20
C PRO A 243 16.39 -3.68 -10.13
N PRO A 244 15.17 -3.13 -10.09
CA PRO A 244 13.93 -3.90 -10.16
C PRO A 244 13.70 -4.46 -11.58
N SER A 245 12.86 -5.49 -11.69
CA SER A 245 12.42 -6.03 -12.99
C SER A 245 11.70 -4.95 -13.83
N GLU A 246 11.58 -5.16 -15.15
CA GLU A 246 10.91 -4.21 -16.04
C GLU A 246 9.44 -3.99 -15.64
N ALA A 247 8.71 -5.07 -15.36
CA ALA A 247 7.31 -5.00 -14.95
C ALA A 247 7.12 -4.24 -13.62
N VAL A 248 8.02 -4.43 -12.65
CA VAL A 248 8.02 -3.67 -11.38
C VAL A 248 8.29 -2.19 -11.63
N ARG A 249 9.27 -1.86 -12.49
CA ARG A 249 9.54 -0.46 -12.86
C ARG A 249 8.35 0.20 -13.52
N ASP A 250 7.65 -0.52 -14.40
CA ASP A 250 6.47 0.00 -15.09
C ASP A 250 5.32 0.24 -14.14
N PHE A 251 5.08 -0.65 -13.19
CA PHE A 251 4.09 -0.44 -12.13
C PHE A 251 4.43 0.79 -11.26
N ILE A 252 5.69 0.94 -10.83
CA ILE A 252 6.13 2.12 -10.05
C ILE A 252 5.95 3.40 -10.87
N ARG A 253 6.31 3.38 -12.15
CA ARG A 253 6.11 4.53 -13.06
C ARG A 253 4.64 4.87 -13.20
N PHE A 254 3.78 3.87 -13.32
CA PHE A 254 2.33 4.06 -13.35
C PHE A 254 1.82 4.68 -12.05
N ALA A 255 2.21 4.15 -10.88
CA ALA A 255 1.81 4.68 -9.58
C ALA A 255 2.18 6.17 -9.39
N LEU A 256 3.32 6.59 -9.96
CA LEU A 256 3.79 7.98 -9.94
C LEU A 256 3.27 8.84 -11.10
N SER A 257 2.59 8.26 -12.07
CA SER A 257 2.01 8.99 -13.21
C SER A 257 0.81 9.85 -12.78
N PRO A 258 0.37 10.83 -13.60
CA PRO A 258 -0.86 11.57 -13.33
C PRO A 258 -2.08 10.68 -13.07
N ALA A 259 -2.22 9.58 -13.80
CA ALA A 259 -3.31 8.62 -13.63
C ALA A 259 -3.23 7.89 -12.28
N GLY A 260 -2.05 7.36 -11.92
CA GLY A 260 -1.82 6.73 -10.61
C GLY A 260 -2.01 7.71 -9.46
N GLN A 261 -1.49 8.94 -9.59
CA GLN A 261 -1.63 9.97 -8.57
C GLN A 261 -3.08 10.53 -8.46
N GLN A 262 -3.89 10.37 -9.50
CA GLN A 262 -5.33 10.64 -9.39
C GLN A 262 -6.03 9.62 -8.50
N ILE A 263 -5.65 8.34 -8.59
CA ILE A 263 -6.14 7.27 -7.70
C ILE A 263 -5.68 7.55 -6.26
N VAL A 264 -4.38 7.83 -6.07
CA VAL A 264 -3.82 8.21 -4.75
C VAL A 264 -4.64 9.33 -4.12
N GLY A 265 -4.89 10.41 -4.88
CA GLY A 265 -5.57 11.62 -4.40
C GLY A 265 -7.03 11.44 -3.99
N GLN A 266 -7.64 10.27 -4.19
CA GLN A 266 -9.00 9.98 -3.73
C GLN A 266 -9.07 9.79 -2.21
N LYS A 267 -8.03 9.20 -1.61
CA LYS A 267 -8.00 8.84 -0.19
C LYS A 267 -6.69 9.16 0.52
N HIS A 268 -5.68 9.64 -0.18
CA HIS A 268 -4.34 9.91 0.34
C HIS A 268 -3.80 11.23 -0.23
N GLY A 269 -2.81 11.80 0.43
CA GLY A 269 -2.04 12.92 -0.10
C GLY A 269 -1.17 12.47 -1.28
N ARG A 270 -1.19 13.23 -2.37
CA ARG A 270 -0.32 13.00 -3.52
C ARG A 270 1.12 13.32 -3.20
N ILE A 271 2.05 12.65 -3.86
CA ILE A 271 3.48 12.95 -3.75
C ILE A 271 3.85 14.18 -4.60
N LYS A 272 3.17 14.36 -5.73
CA LYS A 272 3.35 15.53 -6.64
C LYS A 272 2.04 15.87 -7.33
#